data_1b65f03d7caedc4ca85f78518a4b6f69
#
_entry.id   1b65f03d7caedc4ca85f78518a4b6f69
#
_cell.length_a   1.000
_cell.length_b   1.000
_cell.length_c   1.000
_cell.angle_alpha   90.00
_cell.angle_beta   90.00
_cell.angle_gamma   90.00
#
_symmetry.space_group_name_H-M   'P 1'
#
loop_
_entity.id
_entity.type
_entity.pdbx_description
1 polymer ?
#
loop_
_entity_poly.entity_id
_entity_poly.type
_entity_poly.pdbx_seq_one_letter_code
_entity_poly.pdbx_strand_id
1 'polypeptide(L)'
;MNLKETRKKCKLTQEEASKIVGVPLRTYVQYEGDETKADTLKLERMIERLEEYASKDTSILKDKVLLITGGTGSFGHAVVDRFLNTEIREIRILSRDEKKQDDMRKYYNNEKLKFYIGDIRNYDSIVDAFKGVDYVFSAAALKQVPSCEFYPMEAVRTNVIGSDNVITACVRNGVKKAIFLSTDKAAYPINAMGISKALMEKNVIARSRQLLPGDTVLCLTRYGNVMASRGSVIPLFLNQIHDGKPITITNPDMTRFMMTLDDAVDLVLYAFENGEQGDLFVQKAPAATIDVLAKAVIELTNSKTGIDYIGTRHGEKLYETLVTQEEMIRAVDCGNFFRIVADNRDLNYDKYFSKGNKKLDLADSYTSHNTGRLDVEGMKKLLKKLELFGGEVKQHD
;
A
#
# COMPACT_ATOMS: atom_id res chain seq x y z
N MET A 1 0.65 -31.01 -5.04
CA MET A 1 -0.69 -30.81 -5.64
C MET A 1 -0.45 -30.30 -7.05
N ASN A 2 -1.17 -30.77 -8.06
CA ASN A 2 -0.96 -30.29 -9.43
C ASN A 2 -1.74 -28.98 -9.68
N LEU A 3 -1.40 -28.27 -10.75
CA LEU A 3 -1.97 -26.96 -11.09
C LEU A 3 -3.52 -26.99 -11.16
N LYS A 4 -4.07 -28.04 -11.74
CA LYS A 4 -5.53 -28.25 -11.88
C LYS A 4 -6.21 -28.50 -10.53
N GLU A 5 -5.61 -29.30 -9.69
CA GLU A 5 -6.10 -29.58 -8.34
C GLU A 5 -6.07 -28.32 -7.47
N THR A 6 -4.97 -27.58 -7.53
CA THR A 6 -4.83 -26.30 -6.80
C THR A 6 -5.90 -25.32 -7.24
N ARG A 7 -6.09 -25.09 -8.55
CA ARG A 7 -7.14 -24.20 -9.06
C ARG A 7 -8.53 -24.61 -8.56
N LYS A 8 -8.87 -25.90 -8.67
CA LYS A 8 -10.20 -26.41 -8.21
C LYS A 8 -10.40 -26.21 -6.71
N LYS A 9 -9.35 -26.44 -5.90
CA LYS A 9 -9.38 -26.17 -4.46
C LYS A 9 -9.65 -24.70 -4.17
N CYS A 10 -9.07 -23.81 -4.98
CA CYS A 10 -9.29 -22.36 -4.90
C CYS A 10 -10.64 -21.91 -5.47
N LYS A 11 -11.47 -22.81 -6.03
CA LYS A 11 -12.76 -22.52 -6.67
C LYS A 11 -12.67 -21.54 -7.84
N LEU A 12 -11.58 -21.51 -8.56
CA LEU A 12 -11.31 -20.60 -9.66
C LEU A 12 -11.64 -21.24 -11.01
N THR A 13 -12.12 -20.43 -11.96
CA THR A 13 -12.15 -20.78 -13.38
C THR A 13 -10.73 -20.76 -13.96
N GLN A 14 -10.53 -21.35 -15.14
CA GLN A 14 -9.21 -21.30 -15.82
C GLN A 14 -8.81 -19.86 -16.19
N GLU A 15 -9.78 -19.03 -16.55
CA GLU A 15 -9.54 -17.63 -16.89
C GLU A 15 -9.10 -16.81 -15.66
N GLU A 16 -9.78 -16.96 -14.53
CA GLU A 16 -9.38 -16.31 -13.27
C GLU A 16 -8.00 -16.76 -12.82
N ALA A 17 -7.74 -18.05 -12.83
CA ALA A 17 -6.45 -18.61 -12.48
C ALA A 17 -5.33 -18.10 -13.41
N SER A 18 -5.58 -17.99 -14.71
CA SER A 18 -4.61 -17.46 -15.67
C SER A 18 -4.22 -16.01 -15.37
N LYS A 19 -5.19 -15.18 -14.97
CA LYS A 19 -4.98 -13.79 -14.56
C LYS A 19 -4.18 -13.71 -13.25
N ILE A 20 -4.50 -14.55 -12.26
CA ILE A 20 -3.81 -14.58 -10.96
C ILE A 20 -2.34 -14.98 -11.13
N VAL A 21 -2.06 -15.99 -11.93
CA VAL A 21 -0.68 -16.46 -12.16
C VAL A 21 0.08 -15.65 -13.21
N GLY A 22 -0.59 -14.72 -13.90
CA GLY A 22 0.04 -13.80 -14.87
C GLY A 22 0.47 -14.48 -16.17
N VAL A 23 -0.31 -15.45 -16.68
CA VAL A 23 -0.04 -16.10 -18.00
C VAL A 23 -1.28 -16.01 -18.89
N PRO A 24 -1.12 -15.93 -20.23
CA PRO A 24 -2.24 -15.95 -21.14
C PRO A 24 -3.12 -17.19 -20.93
N LEU A 25 -4.45 -17.06 -21.04
CA LEU A 25 -5.40 -18.16 -20.82
C LEU A 25 -5.05 -19.41 -21.63
N ARG A 26 -4.68 -19.24 -22.90
CA ARG A 26 -4.28 -20.36 -23.77
C ARG A 26 -3.08 -21.11 -23.21
N THR A 27 -2.09 -20.39 -22.70
CA THR A 27 -0.88 -20.95 -22.07
C THR A 27 -1.22 -21.65 -20.76
N TYR A 28 -2.09 -21.04 -19.94
CA TYR A 28 -2.57 -21.61 -18.68
C TYR A 28 -3.29 -22.96 -18.92
N VAL A 29 -4.24 -22.99 -19.85
CA VAL A 29 -4.99 -24.20 -20.24
C VAL A 29 -4.05 -25.31 -20.74
N GLN A 30 -3.03 -24.94 -21.52
CA GLN A 30 -2.02 -25.88 -21.99
C GLN A 30 -1.21 -26.49 -20.84
N TYR A 31 -0.78 -25.69 -19.88
CA TYR A 31 -0.02 -26.15 -18.70
C TYR A 31 -0.89 -26.99 -17.76
N GLU A 32 -2.16 -26.59 -17.54
CA GLU A 32 -3.08 -27.37 -16.73
C GLU A 32 -3.44 -28.73 -17.35
N GLY A 33 -3.44 -28.81 -18.68
CA GLY A 33 -3.65 -30.06 -19.42
C GLY A 33 -2.46 -30.99 -19.49
N ASP A 34 -1.26 -30.40 -19.47
CA ASP A 34 0.02 -31.12 -19.57
C ASP A 34 1.14 -30.31 -18.91
N GLU A 35 1.39 -30.60 -17.63
CA GLU A 35 2.36 -29.87 -16.81
C GLU A 35 3.81 -30.00 -17.30
N THR A 36 4.12 -31.03 -18.09
CA THR A 36 5.48 -31.22 -18.67
C THR A 36 5.85 -30.12 -19.68
N LYS A 37 4.87 -29.36 -20.15
CA LYS A 37 5.08 -28.21 -21.06
C LYS A 37 5.51 -26.93 -20.35
N ALA A 38 5.42 -26.89 -19.02
CA ALA A 38 5.93 -25.80 -18.22
C ALA A 38 7.27 -26.17 -17.59
N ASP A 39 8.16 -25.20 -17.43
CA ASP A 39 9.33 -25.34 -16.57
C ASP A 39 8.87 -25.58 -15.12
N THR A 40 9.51 -26.54 -14.45
CA THR A 40 9.17 -26.96 -13.08
C THR A 40 9.11 -25.76 -12.13
N LEU A 41 10.07 -24.84 -12.19
CA LEU A 41 10.09 -23.63 -11.36
C LEU A 41 8.92 -22.68 -11.66
N LYS A 42 8.51 -22.62 -12.94
CA LYS A 42 7.35 -21.82 -13.35
C LYS A 42 6.05 -22.42 -12.84
N LEU A 43 5.94 -23.75 -12.89
CA LEU A 43 4.79 -24.48 -12.40
C LEU A 43 4.63 -24.33 -10.88
N GLU A 44 5.71 -24.50 -10.12
CA GLU A 44 5.74 -24.30 -8.67
C GLU A 44 5.29 -22.89 -8.30
N ARG A 45 5.77 -21.85 -8.99
CA ARG A 45 5.34 -20.46 -8.76
C ARG A 45 3.88 -20.23 -9.09
N MET A 46 3.34 -20.88 -10.10
CA MET A 46 1.91 -20.78 -10.43
C MET A 46 1.06 -21.40 -9.33
N ILE A 47 1.46 -22.55 -8.81
CA ILE A 47 0.81 -23.23 -7.70
C ILE A 47 0.87 -22.35 -6.43
N GLU A 48 2.05 -21.87 -6.07
CA GLU A 48 2.24 -20.95 -4.93
C GLU A 48 1.34 -19.73 -5.02
N ARG A 49 1.26 -19.08 -6.18
CA ARG A 49 0.39 -17.90 -6.39
C ARG A 49 -1.10 -18.23 -6.21
N LEU A 50 -1.55 -19.39 -6.68
CA LEU A 50 -2.94 -19.82 -6.47
C LEU A 50 -3.22 -20.15 -5.00
N GLU A 51 -2.27 -20.76 -4.30
CA GLU A 51 -2.39 -21.06 -2.87
C GLU A 51 -2.34 -19.79 -2.02
N GLU A 52 -1.45 -18.85 -2.33
CA GLU A 52 -1.42 -17.52 -1.73
C GLU A 52 -2.74 -16.77 -1.95
N TYR A 53 -3.29 -16.83 -3.16
CA TYR A 53 -4.59 -16.23 -3.45
C TYR A 53 -5.73 -16.85 -2.62
N ALA A 54 -5.75 -18.18 -2.52
CA ALA A 54 -6.78 -18.91 -1.77
C ALA A 54 -6.66 -18.75 -0.24
N SER A 55 -5.45 -18.48 0.27
CA SER A 55 -5.22 -18.27 1.71
C SER A 55 -5.72 -16.90 2.18
N LYS A 56 -5.98 -15.97 1.25
CA LYS A 56 -6.41 -14.60 1.55
C LYS A 56 -7.93 -14.60 1.73
N ASP A 57 -8.36 -14.58 2.98
CA ASP A 57 -9.78 -14.45 3.31
C ASP A 57 -10.31 -13.07 2.89
N THR A 58 -11.15 -13.05 1.85
CA THR A 58 -11.83 -11.84 1.38
C THR A 58 -13.31 -11.85 1.75
N SER A 59 -13.72 -12.74 2.64
CA SER A 59 -15.12 -12.94 3.03
C SER A 59 -15.77 -11.68 3.59
N ILE A 60 -14.99 -10.80 4.23
CA ILE A 60 -15.47 -9.52 4.76
C ILE A 60 -16.07 -8.61 3.67
N LEU A 61 -15.61 -8.73 2.43
CA LEU A 61 -16.08 -7.93 1.30
C LEU A 61 -17.21 -8.61 0.49
N LYS A 62 -17.62 -9.82 0.89
CA LYS A 62 -18.70 -10.51 0.21
C LYS A 62 -19.99 -9.69 0.25
N ASP A 63 -20.57 -9.49 -0.94
CA ASP A 63 -21.78 -8.67 -1.15
C ASP A 63 -21.69 -7.24 -0.57
N LYS A 64 -20.50 -6.62 -0.58
CA LYS A 64 -20.23 -5.28 -0.07
C LYS A 64 -19.91 -4.29 -1.19
N VAL A 65 -20.08 -3.02 -0.88
CA VAL A 65 -19.63 -1.88 -1.69
C VAL A 65 -18.39 -1.29 -1.08
N LEU A 66 -17.29 -1.30 -1.84
CA LEU A 66 -16.02 -0.67 -1.49
C LEU A 66 -15.82 0.61 -2.29
N LEU A 67 -15.59 1.74 -1.64
CA LEU A 67 -15.18 2.98 -2.30
C LEU A 67 -13.69 3.23 -2.09
N ILE A 68 -12.99 3.58 -3.18
CA ILE A 68 -11.55 3.90 -3.17
C ILE A 68 -11.37 5.34 -3.63
N THR A 69 -10.91 6.22 -2.73
CA THR A 69 -10.52 7.58 -3.13
C THR A 69 -9.12 7.55 -3.73
N GLY A 70 -8.89 8.32 -4.80
CA GLY A 70 -7.62 8.23 -5.55
C GLY A 70 -7.43 6.88 -6.24
N GLY A 71 -8.53 6.17 -6.52
CA GLY A 71 -8.54 4.80 -7.02
C GLY A 71 -7.93 4.60 -8.41
N THR A 72 -7.66 5.67 -9.17
CA THR A 72 -6.93 5.61 -10.46
C THR A 72 -5.41 5.58 -10.31
N GLY A 73 -4.89 5.54 -9.09
CA GLY A 73 -3.46 5.38 -8.81
C GLY A 73 -3.05 3.91 -8.73
N SER A 74 -1.73 3.64 -8.71
CA SER A 74 -1.17 2.27 -8.64
C SER A 74 -1.78 1.43 -7.49
N PHE A 75 -2.01 2.06 -6.33
CA PHE A 75 -2.63 1.37 -5.20
C PHE A 75 -4.10 1.02 -5.45
N GLY A 76 -4.86 1.93 -6.09
CA GLY A 76 -6.24 1.67 -6.47
C GLY A 76 -6.36 0.51 -7.45
N HIS A 77 -5.46 0.44 -8.45
CA HIS A 77 -5.39 -0.70 -9.36
C HIS A 77 -5.11 -2.01 -8.62
N ALA A 78 -4.13 -2.03 -7.72
CA ALA A 78 -3.81 -3.24 -6.95
C ALA A 78 -5.00 -3.73 -6.09
N VAL A 79 -5.76 -2.79 -5.50
CA VAL A 79 -6.99 -3.14 -4.75
C VAL A 79 -8.07 -3.67 -5.68
N VAL A 80 -8.25 -3.07 -6.87
CA VAL A 80 -9.19 -3.56 -7.88
C VAL A 80 -8.79 -4.94 -8.38
N ASP A 81 -7.53 -5.15 -8.75
CA ASP A 81 -7.01 -6.45 -9.20
C ASP A 81 -7.26 -7.55 -8.17
N ARG A 82 -7.11 -7.21 -6.87
CA ARG A 82 -7.33 -8.15 -5.76
C ARG A 82 -8.80 -8.52 -5.57
N PHE A 83 -9.72 -7.56 -5.66
CA PHE A 83 -11.11 -7.77 -5.22
C PHE A 83 -12.11 -7.92 -6.36
N LEU A 84 -11.79 -7.53 -7.59
CA LEU A 84 -12.73 -7.55 -8.71
C LEU A 84 -13.30 -8.94 -8.99
N ASN A 85 -12.48 -9.98 -8.84
CA ASN A 85 -12.85 -11.37 -9.07
C ASN A 85 -13.39 -12.09 -7.83
N THR A 86 -13.59 -11.36 -6.71
CA THR A 86 -14.20 -11.90 -5.50
C THR A 86 -15.73 -11.75 -5.52
N GLU A 87 -16.40 -12.18 -4.45
CA GLU A 87 -17.85 -12.00 -4.28
C GLU A 87 -18.23 -10.55 -3.86
N ILE A 88 -17.36 -9.57 -4.12
CA ILE A 88 -17.68 -8.15 -3.90
C ILE A 88 -18.82 -7.72 -4.82
N ARG A 89 -19.75 -6.91 -4.30
CA ARG A 89 -20.89 -6.43 -5.07
C ARG A 89 -20.51 -5.31 -6.02
N GLU A 90 -19.74 -4.31 -5.53
CA GLU A 90 -19.39 -3.11 -6.27
C GLU A 90 -18.09 -2.50 -5.76
N ILE A 91 -17.27 -1.97 -6.65
CA ILE A 91 -16.09 -1.16 -6.33
C ILE A 91 -16.28 0.22 -6.96
N ARG A 92 -16.28 1.27 -6.13
CA ARG A 92 -16.37 2.67 -6.57
C ARG A 92 -15.00 3.32 -6.62
N ILE A 93 -14.66 3.88 -7.76
CA ILE A 93 -13.43 4.62 -8.01
C ILE A 93 -13.74 6.10 -7.98
N LEU A 94 -13.32 6.79 -6.93
CA LEU A 94 -13.46 8.24 -6.79
C LEU A 94 -12.13 8.94 -7.08
N SER A 95 -12.09 9.77 -8.11
CA SER A 95 -10.89 10.49 -8.56
C SER A 95 -11.27 11.77 -9.27
N ARG A 96 -10.34 12.72 -9.34
CA ARG A 96 -10.50 13.98 -10.11
C ARG A 96 -10.18 13.80 -11.58
N ASP A 97 -9.40 12.77 -11.92
CA ASP A 97 -8.80 12.57 -13.23
C ASP A 97 -9.74 11.73 -14.11
N GLU A 98 -10.51 12.43 -14.95
CA GLU A 98 -11.45 11.81 -15.91
C GLU A 98 -10.74 10.89 -16.90
N LYS A 99 -9.57 11.31 -17.41
CA LYS A 99 -8.81 10.54 -18.38
C LYS A 99 -8.40 9.18 -17.82
N LYS A 100 -7.82 9.17 -16.60
CA LYS A 100 -7.43 7.92 -15.93
C LYS A 100 -8.62 7.03 -15.57
N GLN A 101 -9.78 7.62 -15.26
CA GLN A 101 -11.00 6.84 -15.05
C GLN A 101 -11.47 6.18 -16.34
N ASP A 102 -11.41 6.88 -17.48
CA ASP A 102 -11.78 6.32 -18.77
C ASP A 102 -10.83 5.18 -19.19
N ASP A 103 -9.51 5.37 -19.01
CA ASP A 103 -8.52 4.33 -19.27
C ASP A 103 -8.75 3.09 -18.39
N MET A 104 -8.99 3.30 -17.10
CA MET A 104 -9.28 2.23 -16.16
C MET A 104 -10.59 1.50 -16.50
N ARG A 105 -11.63 2.23 -16.91
CA ARG A 105 -12.91 1.63 -17.35
C ARG A 105 -12.71 0.73 -18.57
N LYS A 106 -11.97 1.20 -19.56
CA LYS A 106 -11.66 0.43 -20.79
C LYS A 106 -10.81 -0.79 -20.49
N TYR A 107 -9.82 -0.64 -19.58
CA TYR A 107 -8.90 -1.70 -19.20
C TYR A 107 -9.62 -2.87 -18.50
N TYR A 108 -10.39 -2.58 -17.46
CA TYR A 108 -11.07 -3.63 -16.69
C TYR A 108 -12.36 -4.13 -17.33
N ASN A 109 -13.07 -3.28 -18.05
CA ASN A 109 -14.34 -3.57 -18.72
C ASN A 109 -15.26 -4.47 -17.87
N ASN A 110 -15.53 -4.07 -16.63
CA ASN A 110 -16.26 -4.87 -15.65
C ASN A 110 -17.38 -4.06 -14.99
N GLU A 111 -18.59 -4.62 -14.95
CA GLU A 111 -19.78 -3.95 -14.45
C GLU A 111 -19.77 -3.66 -12.94
N LYS A 112 -18.96 -4.38 -12.15
CA LYS A 112 -18.80 -4.12 -10.73
C LYS A 112 -18.06 -2.80 -10.46
N LEU A 113 -17.30 -2.27 -11.43
CA LEU A 113 -16.59 -1.01 -11.30
C LEU A 113 -17.51 0.17 -11.63
N LYS A 114 -17.63 1.10 -10.69
CA LYS A 114 -18.37 2.37 -10.87
C LYS A 114 -17.40 3.53 -10.66
N PHE A 115 -17.49 4.53 -11.51
CA PHE A 115 -16.57 5.64 -11.57
C PHE A 115 -17.28 6.94 -11.19
N TYR A 116 -16.68 7.67 -10.22
CA TYR A 116 -17.19 8.94 -9.73
C TYR A 116 -16.10 10.01 -9.89
N ILE A 117 -16.44 11.11 -10.57
CA ILE A 117 -15.56 12.28 -10.65
C ILE A 117 -15.83 13.14 -9.43
N GLY A 118 -14.79 13.43 -8.65
CA GLY A 118 -14.90 14.27 -7.46
C GLY A 118 -13.55 14.58 -6.84
N ASP A 119 -13.49 15.70 -6.14
CA ASP A 119 -12.28 16.18 -5.45
C ASP A 119 -12.51 16.11 -3.94
N ILE A 120 -11.74 15.30 -3.21
CA ILE A 120 -11.85 15.16 -1.76
C ILE A 120 -11.69 16.49 -1.02
N ARG A 121 -11.04 17.50 -1.61
CA ARG A 121 -10.91 18.85 -1.05
C ARG A 121 -12.24 19.61 -0.99
N ASN A 122 -13.25 19.16 -1.73
CA ASN A 122 -14.59 19.70 -1.75
C ASN A 122 -15.60 18.61 -1.34
N TYR A 123 -16.17 18.76 -0.15
CA TYR A 123 -17.13 17.83 0.43
C TYR A 123 -18.33 17.56 -0.50
N ASP A 124 -18.91 18.64 -1.05
CA ASP A 124 -20.14 18.54 -1.86
C ASP A 124 -19.90 17.75 -3.16
N SER A 125 -18.67 17.77 -3.69
CA SER A 125 -18.33 17.02 -4.92
C SER A 125 -18.19 15.51 -4.70
N ILE A 126 -18.09 15.04 -3.44
CA ILE A 126 -17.81 13.64 -3.13
C ILE A 126 -18.94 12.93 -2.39
N VAL A 127 -19.77 13.65 -1.63
CA VAL A 127 -20.71 13.04 -0.67
C VAL A 127 -21.66 12.02 -1.30
N ASP A 128 -22.11 12.25 -2.51
CA ASP A 128 -23.04 11.36 -3.22
C ASP A 128 -22.41 10.01 -3.57
N ALA A 129 -21.10 9.96 -3.79
CA ALA A 129 -20.38 8.71 -4.05
C ALA A 129 -20.39 7.75 -2.86
N PHE A 130 -20.63 8.25 -1.64
CA PHE A 130 -20.63 7.47 -0.39
C PHE A 130 -21.97 6.82 -0.05
N LYS A 131 -23.06 7.17 -0.73
CA LYS A 131 -24.38 6.58 -0.48
C LYS A 131 -24.40 5.07 -0.68
N GLY A 132 -24.73 4.31 0.38
CA GLY A 132 -24.78 2.85 0.35
C GLY A 132 -23.42 2.15 0.27
N VAL A 133 -22.32 2.84 0.60
CA VAL A 133 -20.98 2.27 0.70
C VAL A 133 -20.82 1.57 2.06
N ASP A 134 -20.29 0.35 2.05
CA ASP A 134 -19.98 -0.40 3.27
C ASP A 134 -18.57 -0.08 3.79
N TYR A 135 -17.58 -0.01 2.88
CA TYR A 135 -16.16 0.16 3.22
C TYR A 135 -15.53 1.25 2.38
N VAL A 136 -14.61 2.02 2.99
CA VAL A 136 -13.86 3.07 2.29
C VAL A 136 -12.38 2.85 2.46
N PHE A 137 -11.64 2.86 1.36
CA PHE A 137 -10.20 2.97 1.35
C PHE A 137 -9.79 4.35 0.85
N SER A 138 -9.28 5.19 1.75
CA SER A 138 -8.89 6.57 1.45
C SER A 138 -7.42 6.64 1.08
N ALA A 139 -7.13 6.57 -0.24
CA ALA A 139 -5.77 6.59 -0.80
C ALA A 139 -5.45 7.88 -1.58
N ALA A 140 -6.41 8.81 -1.74
CA ALA A 140 -6.16 10.08 -2.39
C ALA A 140 -5.20 10.95 -1.56
N ALA A 141 -4.08 11.35 -2.14
CA ALA A 141 -3.08 12.18 -1.46
C ALA A 141 -2.14 12.88 -2.45
N LEU A 142 -1.52 13.97 -2.00
CA LEU A 142 -0.27 14.45 -2.56
C LEU A 142 0.88 13.72 -1.87
N LYS A 143 1.74 13.03 -2.64
CA LYS A 143 2.78 12.14 -2.11
C LYS A 143 4.21 12.50 -2.54
N GLN A 144 4.37 13.39 -3.50
CA GLN A 144 5.70 13.80 -3.99
C GLN A 144 6.31 14.83 -3.05
N VAL A 145 7.44 14.50 -2.44
CA VAL A 145 8.11 15.37 -1.47
C VAL A 145 8.45 16.74 -2.08
N PRO A 146 9.10 16.85 -3.25
CA PRO A 146 9.40 18.17 -3.82
C PRO A 146 8.16 19.03 -4.06
N SER A 147 7.10 18.44 -4.63
CA SER A 147 5.85 19.18 -4.88
C SER A 147 5.21 19.69 -3.60
N CYS A 148 5.25 18.90 -2.52
CA CYS A 148 4.69 19.31 -1.23
C CYS A 148 5.54 20.39 -0.57
N GLU A 149 6.87 20.37 -0.72
CA GLU A 149 7.75 21.44 -0.23
C GLU A 149 7.46 22.78 -0.92
N PHE A 150 7.28 22.78 -2.24
CA PHE A 150 6.96 23.99 -2.98
C PHE A 150 5.51 24.47 -2.79
N TYR A 151 4.58 23.54 -2.53
CA TYR A 151 3.16 23.84 -2.37
C TYR A 151 2.58 23.21 -1.10
N PRO A 152 3.08 23.59 0.10
CA PRO A 152 2.69 22.93 1.35
C PRO A 152 1.19 23.04 1.65
N MET A 153 0.55 24.16 1.28
CA MET A 153 -0.88 24.33 1.48
C MET A 153 -1.72 23.39 0.61
N GLU A 154 -1.25 23.00 -0.57
CA GLU A 154 -1.94 21.99 -1.37
C GLU A 154 -1.82 20.59 -0.74
N ALA A 155 -0.69 20.30 -0.08
CA ALA A 155 -0.55 19.10 0.73
C ALA A 155 -1.51 19.11 1.92
N VAL A 156 -1.64 20.22 2.64
CA VAL A 156 -2.61 20.38 3.74
C VAL A 156 -4.05 20.23 3.23
N ARG A 157 -4.42 20.92 2.17
CA ARG A 157 -5.78 20.85 1.59
C ARG A 157 -6.15 19.43 1.17
N THR A 158 -5.22 18.71 0.56
CA THR A 158 -5.47 17.34 0.06
C THR A 158 -5.35 16.31 1.18
N ASN A 159 -4.22 16.29 1.88
CA ASN A 159 -3.92 15.21 2.82
C ASN A 159 -4.67 15.37 4.16
N VAL A 160 -4.92 16.60 4.61
CA VAL A 160 -5.57 16.88 5.91
C VAL A 160 -7.05 17.17 5.71
N ILE A 161 -7.37 18.27 5.04
CA ILE A 161 -8.77 18.72 4.87
C ILE A 161 -9.55 17.73 4.00
N GLY A 162 -8.93 17.26 2.92
CA GLY A 162 -9.53 16.24 2.06
C GLY A 162 -9.85 14.95 2.81
N SER A 163 -8.96 14.50 3.69
CA SER A 163 -9.23 13.33 4.54
C SER A 163 -10.34 13.61 5.56
N ASP A 164 -10.43 14.81 6.12
CA ASP A 164 -11.53 15.19 7.03
C ASP A 164 -12.88 15.21 6.32
N ASN A 165 -12.93 15.69 5.07
CA ASN A 165 -14.13 15.62 4.23
C ASN A 165 -14.55 14.16 3.97
N VAL A 166 -13.59 13.25 3.72
CA VAL A 166 -13.85 11.82 3.56
C VAL A 166 -14.40 11.22 4.86
N ILE A 167 -13.82 11.55 6.02
CA ILE A 167 -14.35 11.11 7.33
C ILE A 167 -15.81 11.56 7.48
N THR A 168 -16.07 12.85 7.21
CA THR A 168 -17.42 13.41 7.32
C THR A 168 -18.40 12.73 6.39
N ALA A 169 -17.99 12.42 5.15
CA ALA A 169 -18.82 11.68 4.19
C ALA A 169 -19.09 10.24 4.65
N CYS A 170 -18.08 9.57 5.22
CA CYS A 170 -18.25 8.22 5.78
C CYS A 170 -19.28 8.21 6.92
N VAL A 171 -19.11 9.08 7.91
CA VAL A 171 -19.98 9.13 9.09
C VAL A 171 -21.42 9.48 8.70
N ARG A 172 -21.61 10.47 7.83
CA ARG A 172 -22.95 10.89 7.41
C ARG A 172 -23.69 9.85 6.57
N ASN A 173 -22.97 8.98 5.85
CA ASN A 173 -23.57 7.94 5.03
C ASN A 173 -23.58 6.56 5.69
N GLY A 174 -23.18 6.44 6.97
CA GLY A 174 -23.21 5.17 7.71
C GLY A 174 -22.24 4.11 7.17
N VAL A 175 -21.09 4.54 6.64
CA VAL A 175 -20.02 3.64 6.23
C VAL A 175 -19.56 2.82 7.43
N LYS A 176 -19.43 1.50 7.30
CA LYS A 176 -19.05 0.62 8.41
C LYS A 176 -17.63 0.87 8.89
N LYS A 177 -16.68 0.90 7.95
CA LYS A 177 -15.27 1.12 8.28
C LYS A 177 -14.56 1.87 7.15
N ALA A 178 -13.69 2.81 7.54
CA ALA A 178 -12.84 3.57 6.63
C ALA A 178 -11.38 3.44 7.03
N ILE A 179 -10.53 3.06 6.06
CA ILE A 179 -9.08 2.94 6.23
C ILE A 179 -8.39 4.10 5.53
N PHE A 180 -7.57 4.84 6.27
CA PHE A 180 -6.82 5.99 5.75
C PHE A 180 -5.36 5.61 5.54
N LEU A 181 -4.90 5.80 4.30
CA LEU A 181 -3.56 5.44 3.90
C LEU A 181 -2.54 6.46 4.38
N SER A 182 -1.57 6.03 5.18
CA SER A 182 -0.43 6.81 5.62
C SER A 182 0.91 6.27 5.09
N THR A 183 2.01 6.66 5.67
CA THR A 183 3.38 6.42 5.18
C THR A 183 4.39 6.45 6.33
N ASP A 184 5.54 5.79 6.15
CA ASP A 184 6.72 5.90 7.00
C ASP A 184 7.17 7.35 7.24
N LYS A 185 6.93 8.22 6.27
CA LYS A 185 7.30 9.65 6.36
C LYS A 185 6.45 10.45 7.34
N ALA A 186 5.33 9.88 7.82
CA ALA A 186 4.53 10.46 8.91
C ALA A 186 5.16 10.22 10.30
N ALA A 187 6.02 9.18 10.44
CA ALA A 187 6.80 8.93 11.64
C ALA A 187 8.06 9.81 11.66
N TYR A 188 8.20 10.66 12.67
CA TYR A 188 9.27 11.67 12.76
C TYR A 188 9.41 12.48 11.46
N PRO A 189 8.39 13.25 11.05
CA PRO A 189 8.35 13.89 9.74
C PRO A 189 9.37 15.02 9.65
N ILE A 190 10.09 15.12 8.52
CA ILE A 190 11.09 16.18 8.26
C ILE A 190 10.75 17.01 7.00
N ASN A 191 9.66 16.70 6.31
CA ASN A 191 9.23 17.40 5.10
C ASN A 191 7.71 17.64 5.09
N ALA A 192 7.25 18.59 4.28
CA ALA A 192 5.85 19.02 4.22
C ALA A 192 4.89 17.85 3.92
N MET A 193 5.29 16.91 3.06
CA MET A 193 4.47 15.73 2.78
C MET A 193 4.30 14.88 4.04
N GLY A 194 5.39 14.53 4.72
CA GLY A 194 5.36 13.76 5.96
C GLY A 194 4.60 14.48 7.08
N ILE A 195 4.80 15.80 7.24
CA ILE A 195 4.09 16.62 8.23
C ILE A 195 2.58 16.61 7.96
N SER A 196 2.15 16.78 6.71
CA SER A 196 0.74 16.74 6.34
C SER A 196 0.11 15.37 6.59
N LYS A 197 0.84 14.28 6.35
CA LYS A 197 0.38 12.92 6.65
C LYS A 197 0.33 12.65 8.16
N ALA A 198 1.32 13.11 8.92
CA ALA A 198 1.30 13.01 10.39
C ALA A 198 0.09 13.76 10.97
N LEU A 199 -0.21 14.96 10.45
CA LEU A 199 -1.38 15.71 10.87
C LEU A 199 -2.69 15.01 10.48
N MET A 200 -2.76 14.41 9.29
CA MET A 200 -3.88 13.56 8.89
C MET A 200 -4.10 12.41 9.88
N GLU A 201 -3.05 11.67 10.28
CA GLU A 201 -3.15 10.59 11.27
C GLU A 201 -3.74 11.11 12.60
N LYS A 202 -3.22 12.24 13.09
CA LYS A 202 -3.75 12.85 14.32
C LYS A 202 -5.22 13.24 14.18
N ASN A 203 -5.63 13.76 13.01
CA ASN A 203 -7.02 14.11 12.74
C ASN A 203 -7.93 12.88 12.73
N VAL A 204 -7.54 11.80 12.03
CA VAL A 204 -8.31 10.54 12.01
C VAL A 204 -8.52 10.01 13.44
N ILE A 205 -7.44 9.98 14.25
CA ILE A 205 -7.52 9.53 15.66
C ILE A 205 -8.40 10.48 16.50
N ALA A 206 -8.31 11.80 16.29
CA ALA A 206 -9.13 12.76 17.01
C ALA A 206 -10.62 12.59 16.67
N ARG A 207 -10.93 12.40 15.37
CA ARG A 207 -12.30 12.16 14.90
C ARG A 207 -12.86 10.81 15.40
N SER A 208 -12.02 9.77 15.47
CA SER A 208 -12.45 8.47 15.97
C SER A 208 -12.93 8.51 17.43
N ARG A 209 -12.36 9.39 18.28
CA ARG A 209 -12.78 9.58 19.67
C ARG A 209 -14.16 10.22 19.82
N GLN A 210 -14.65 10.89 18.77
CA GLN A 210 -15.95 11.57 18.77
C GLN A 210 -17.11 10.65 18.35
N LEU A 211 -16.79 9.45 17.89
CA LEU A 211 -17.75 8.48 17.37
C LEU A 211 -18.20 7.51 18.46
N LEU A 212 -19.47 7.11 18.38
CA LEU A 212 -20.10 6.20 19.31
C LEU A 212 -20.00 4.73 18.81
N PRO A 213 -20.20 3.75 19.68
CA PRO A 213 -20.35 2.35 19.25
C PRO A 213 -21.48 2.22 18.22
N GLY A 214 -21.16 1.63 17.07
CA GLY A 214 -22.09 1.50 15.93
C GLY A 214 -21.91 2.56 14.83
N ASP A 215 -21.18 3.64 15.11
CA ASP A 215 -20.76 4.59 14.07
C ASP A 215 -19.65 4.02 13.19
N THR A 216 -19.24 4.78 12.18
CA THR A 216 -18.11 4.43 11.29
C THR A 216 -16.82 4.15 12.07
N VAL A 217 -16.21 2.99 11.89
CA VAL A 217 -14.88 2.71 12.44
C VAL A 217 -13.82 3.36 11.54
N LEU A 218 -12.97 4.20 12.14
CA LEU A 218 -11.89 4.88 11.45
C LEU A 218 -10.54 4.25 11.83
N CYS A 219 -9.80 3.74 10.85
CA CYS A 219 -8.48 3.16 11.06
C CYS A 219 -7.45 3.75 10.09
N LEU A 220 -6.20 3.51 10.38
CA LEU A 220 -5.06 3.96 9.60
C LEU A 220 -4.19 2.75 9.20
N THR A 221 -3.54 2.86 8.05
CA THR A 221 -2.46 1.95 7.66
C THR A 221 -1.20 2.74 7.34
N ARG A 222 -0.05 2.30 7.82
CA ARG A 222 1.25 2.90 7.56
C ARG A 222 2.19 1.85 7.00
N TYR A 223 2.83 2.16 5.89
CA TYR A 223 3.81 1.29 5.25
C TYR A 223 5.00 2.07 4.70
N GLY A 224 6.09 1.35 4.42
CA GLY A 224 7.30 1.91 3.85
C GLY A 224 7.21 2.13 2.33
N ASN A 225 8.35 2.08 1.68
CA ASN A 225 8.42 2.24 0.24
C ASN A 225 7.82 1.03 -0.48
N VAL A 226 6.76 1.27 -1.26
CA VAL A 226 6.20 0.27 -2.17
C VAL A 226 7.05 0.23 -3.43
N MET A 227 7.66 -0.94 -3.69
CA MET A 227 8.54 -1.17 -4.83
C MET A 227 7.80 -0.98 -6.16
N ALA A 228 8.53 -0.51 -7.17
CA ALA A 228 8.03 -0.28 -8.52
C ALA A 228 6.83 0.67 -8.65
N SER A 229 6.47 1.39 -7.58
CA SER A 229 5.45 2.43 -7.68
C SER A 229 5.92 3.60 -8.57
N ARG A 230 4.99 4.28 -9.24
CA ARG A 230 5.28 5.41 -10.14
C ARG A 230 6.12 6.47 -9.44
N GLY A 231 7.23 6.87 -10.09
CA GLY A 231 8.19 7.85 -9.56
C GLY A 231 9.10 7.31 -8.44
N SER A 232 9.19 5.98 -8.26
CA SER A 232 10.10 5.35 -7.30
C SER A 232 11.48 5.07 -7.91
N VAL A 233 12.41 4.63 -7.07
CA VAL A 233 13.81 4.43 -7.42
C VAL A 233 14.04 3.29 -8.43
N ILE A 234 13.21 2.23 -8.42
CA ILE A 234 13.38 1.09 -9.34
C ILE A 234 13.14 1.49 -10.80
N PRO A 235 12.01 2.15 -11.17
CA PRO A 235 11.86 2.70 -12.52
C PRO A 235 12.98 3.67 -12.93
N LEU A 236 13.48 4.49 -12.00
CA LEU A 236 14.61 5.38 -12.29
C LEU A 236 15.86 4.57 -12.69
N PHE A 237 16.21 3.53 -11.94
CA PHE A 237 17.36 2.68 -12.23
C PHE A 237 17.21 1.96 -13.58
N LEU A 238 16.03 1.42 -13.87
CA LEU A 238 15.74 0.77 -15.16
C LEU A 238 15.88 1.74 -16.34
N ASN A 239 15.37 2.98 -16.20
CA ASN A 239 15.52 4.00 -17.24
C ASN A 239 16.99 4.39 -17.43
N GLN A 240 17.77 4.54 -16.36
CA GLN A 240 19.19 4.85 -16.46
C GLN A 240 19.96 3.70 -17.15
N ILE A 241 19.65 2.44 -16.83
CA ILE A 241 20.23 1.28 -17.52
C ILE A 241 19.86 1.29 -19.00
N HIS A 242 18.58 1.52 -19.33
CA HIS A 242 18.10 1.58 -20.71
C HIS A 242 18.80 2.67 -21.51
N ASP A 243 19.05 3.82 -20.90
CA ASP A 243 19.77 4.95 -21.49
C ASP A 243 21.28 4.75 -21.56
N GLY A 244 21.83 3.62 -21.09
CA GLY A 244 23.26 3.37 -21.01
C GLY A 244 24.01 4.24 -20.02
N LYS A 245 23.32 4.84 -19.04
CA LYS A 245 23.86 5.70 -17.99
C LYS A 245 24.16 4.92 -16.73
N PRO A 246 25.13 5.37 -15.89
CA PRO A 246 25.33 4.79 -14.56
C PRO A 246 24.07 4.98 -13.70
N ILE A 247 23.83 4.01 -12.80
CA ILE A 247 22.82 4.15 -11.76
C ILE A 247 23.29 5.18 -10.74
N THR A 248 22.48 6.19 -10.47
CA THR A 248 22.79 7.22 -9.46
C THR A 248 22.20 6.88 -8.10
N ILE A 249 23.04 6.80 -7.07
CA ILE A 249 22.67 6.56 -5.67
C ILE A 249 23.07 7.76 -4.82
N THR A 250 22.18 8.19 -3.94
CA THR A 250 22.46 9.33 -3.05
C THR A 250 23.43 8.95 -1.94
N ASN A 251 23.21 7.82 -1.26
CA ASN A 251 24.09 7.29 -0.22
C ASN A 251 23.99 5.76 -0.20
N PRO A 252 25.13 5.00 -0.25
CA PRO A 252 25.12 3.54 -0.29
C PRO A 252 24.51 2.91 0.98
N ASP A 253 24.70 3.53 2.15
CA ASP A 253 24.24 3.00 3.43
C ASP A 253 22.79 3.36 3.76
N MET A 254 22.16 4.19 2.90
CA MET A 254 20.76 4.57 3.04
C MET A 254 19.87 3.34 2.95
N THR A 255 19.03 3.11 3.95
CA THR A 255 18.11 1.96 3.97
C THR A 255 16.68 2.36 3.72
N ARG A 256 15.96 1.46 3.07
CA ARG A 256 14.51 1.59 2.85
C ARG A 256 13.83 0.25 3.14
N PHE A 257 12.62 0.33 3.68
CA PHE A 257 11.76 -0.84 3.74
C PHE A 257 11.39 -1.29 2.33
N MET A 258 11.33 -2.60 2.11
CA MET A 258 11.04 -3.20 0.82
C MET A 258 9.74 -3.99 0.91
N MET A 259 8.69 -3.51 0.25
CA MET A 259 7.42 -4.21 0.22
C MET A 259 6.76 -4.11 -1.16
N THR A 260 5.93 -5.09 -1.46
CA THR A 260 5.15 -5.15 -2.70
C THR A 260 3.83 -4.40 -2.56
N LEU A 261 3.15 -4.15 -3.67
CA LEU A 261 1.77 -3.66 -3.65
C LEU A 261 0.82 -4.66 -3.01
N ASP A 262 1.06 -5.96 -3.21
CA ASP A 262 0.26 -7.04 -2.60
C ASP A 262 0.35 -7.00 -1.07
N ASP A 263 1.56 -6.85 -0.51
CA ASP A 263 1.75 -6.72 0.94
C ASP A 263 0.96 -5.51 1.49
N ALA A 264 0.96 -4.41 0.72
CA ALA A 264 0.24 -3.20 1.13
C ALA A 264 -1.30 -3.38 1.05
N VAL A 265 -1.81 -4.15 0.09
CA VAL A 265 -3.24 -4.52 0.02
C VAL A 265 -3.61 -5.48 1.15
N ASP A 266 -2.75 -6.44 1.49
CA ASP A 266 -2.96 -7.35 2.61
C ASP A 266 -3.06 -6.60 3.95
N LEU A 267 -2.23 -5.56 4.14
CA LEU A 267 -2.33 -4.69 5.32
C LEU A 267 -3.70 -3.98 5.40
N VAL A 268 -4.22 -3.49 4.26
CA VAL A 268 -5.54 -2.83 4.22
C VAL A 268 -6.65 -3.83 4.52
N LEU A 269 -6.59 -5.02 3.94
CA LEU A 269 -7.56 -6.08 4.21
C LEU A 269 -7.55 -6.46 5.69
N TYR A 270 -6.36 -6.68 6.27
CA TYR A 270 -6.20 -6.97 7.69
C TYR A 270 -6.81 -5.86 8.58
N ALA A 271 -6.63 -4.59 8.19
CA ALA A 271 -7.22 -3.45 8.90
C ALA A 271 -8.75 -3.40 8.76
N PHE A 272 -9.32 -3.79 7.62
CA PHE A 272 -10.78 -3.94 7.47
C PHE A 272 -11.34 -5.03 8.39
N GLU A 273 -10.64 -6.15 8.55
CA GLU A 273 -11.08 -7.26 9.37
C GLU A 273 -10.94 -6.95 10.87
N ASN A 274 -9.77 -6.50 11.28
CA ASN A 274 -9.34 -6.48 12.68
C ASN A 274 -9.33 -5.08 13.32
N GLY A 275 -9.54 -4.01 12.54
CA GLY A 275 -9.40 -2.64 13.04
C GLY A 275 -10.52 -2.22 13.96
N GLU A 276 -10.15 -1.57 15.06
CA GLU A 276 -11.02 -0.86 15.99
C GLU A 276 -10.81 0.65 15.88
N GLN A 277 -11.62 1.44 16.59
CA GLN A 277 -11.59 2.90 16.50
C GLN A 277 -10.22 3.49 16.76
N GLY A 278 -9.70 4.20 15.75
CA GLY A 278 -8.43 4.93 15.83
C GLY A 278 -7.17 4.08 15.74
N ASP A 279 -7.28 2.79 15.46
CA ASP A 279 -6.13 1.90 15.29
C ASP A 279 -5.27 2.31 14.09
N LEU A 280 -3.96 2.22 14.28
CA LEU A 280 -2.98 2.32 13.22
C LEU A 280 -2.29 0.97 13.01
N PHE A 281 -2.42 0.39 11.83
CA PHE A 281 -1.73 -0.83 11.44
C PHE A 281 -0.46 -0.51 10.65
N VAL A 282 0.61 -1.22 10.98
CA VAL A 282 1.93 -1.03 10.37
C VAL A 282 2.43 -2.35 9.83
N GLN A 283 2.81 -2.37 8.55
CA GLN A 283 3.42 -3.53 7.91
C GLN A 283 4.84 -3.76 8.45
N LYS A 284 5.13 -4.97 8.91
CA LYS A 284 6.50 -5.41 9.14
C LYS A 284 7.10 -5.80 7.79
N ALA A 285 8.16 -5.16 7.39
CA ALA A 285 8.80 -5.40 6.11
C ALA A 285 10.32 -5.55 6.28
N PRO A 286 10.98 -6.38 5.46
CA PRO A 286 12.42 -6.38 5.39
C PRO A 286 12.92 -5.06 4.81
N ALA A 287 14.18 -4.76 5.02
CA ALA A 287 14.84 -3.58 4.46
C ALA A 287 16.08 -3.98 3.64
N ALA A 288 16.45 -3.12 2.72
CA ALA A 288 17.73 -3.20 2.03
C ALA A 288 18.40 -1.83 1.97
N THR A 289 19.72 -1.82 1.79
CA THR A 289 20.39 -0.59 1.39
C THR A 289 20.09 -0.29 -0.08
N ILE A 290 20.16 0.97 -0.46
CA ILE A 290 19.96 1.37 -1.86
C ILE A 290 21.07 0.77 -2.75
N ASP A 291 22.25 0.57 -2.22
CA ASP A 291 23.37 -0.11 -2.90
C ASP A 291 23.03 -1.58 -3.22
N VAL A 292 22.50 -2.32 -2.25
CA VAL A 292 22.02 -3.71 -2.46
C VAL A 292 20.92 -3.76 -3.52
N LEU A 293 19.97 -2.82 -3.48
CA LEU A 293 18.91 -2.72 -4.47
C LEU A 293 19.48 -2.48 -5.88
N ALA A 294 20.42 -1.52 -6.03
CA ALA A 294 21.04 -1.21 -7.32
C ALA A 294 21.80 -2.41 -7.88
N LYS A 295 22.62 -3.08 -7.06
CA LYS A 295 23.34 -4.32 -7.46
C LYS A 295 22.37 -5.42 -7.92
N ALA A 296 21.30 -5.64 -7.19
CA ALA A 296 20.27 -6.61 -7.55
C ALA A 296 19.59 -6.30 -8.91
N VAL A 297 19.30 -5.01 -9.17
CA VAL A 297 18.73 -4.57 -10.47
C VAL A 297 19.74 -4.78 -11.60
N ILE A 298 21.01 -4.39 -11.43
CA ILE A 298 22.09 -4.59 -12.42
C ILE A 298 22.22 -6.08 -12.78
N GLU A 299 22.26 -6.94 -11.78
CA GLU A 299 22.40 -8.39 -12.01
C GLU A 299 21.17 -8.99 -12.71
N LEU A 300 19.94 -8.57 -12.32
CA LEU A 300 18.71 -9.07 -12.95
C LEU A 300 18.55 -8.62 -14.40
N THR A 301 19.08 -7.45 -14.74
CA THR A 301 19.04 -6.92 -16.11
C THR A 301 20.26 -7.33 -16.95
N ASN A 302 21.20 -8.09 -16.37
CA ASN A 302 22.49 -8.41 -16.99
C ASN A 302 23.23 -7.17 -17.52
N SER A 303 23.03 -6.02 -16.89
CA SER A 303 23.66 -4.76 -17.29
C SER A 303 25.13 -4.70 -16.86
N LYS A 304 25.94 -4.00 -17.64
CA LYS A 304 27.34 -3.69 -17.31
C LYS A 304 27.52 -2.26 -16.79
N THR A 305 26.41 -1.58 -16.46
CA THR A 305 26.44 -0.19 -16.01
C THR A 305 27.10 -0.07 -14.63
N GLY A 306 27.75 1.07 -14.39
CA GLY A 306 28.34 1.40 -13.09
C GLY A 306 27.32 2.03 -12.11
N ILE A 307 27.78 2.32 -10.92
CA ILE A 307 27.02 3.05 -9.88
C ILE A 307 27.78 4.34 -9.56
N ASP A 308 27.08 5.46 -9.60
CA ASP A 308 27.58 6.78 -9.22
C ASP A 308 26.95 7.22 -7.89
N TYR A 309 27.79 7.62 -6.93
CA TYR A 309 27.35 8.11 -5.63
C TYR A 309 27.31 9.64 -5.62
N ILE A 310 26.09 10.21 -5.56
CA ILE A 310 25.86 11.65 -5.76
C ILE A 310 25.66 12.45 -4.47
N GLY A 311 25.69 11.79 -3.31
CA GLY A 311 25.44 12.42 -2.00
C GLY A 311 23.96 12.54 -1.63
N THR A 312 23.69 12.70 -0.33
CA THR A 312 22.33 12.79 0.23
C THR A 312 21.66 14.10 -0.20
N ARG A 313 20.40 14.06 -0.64
CA ARG A 313 19.62 15.23 -1.03
C ARG A 313 18.94 15.88 0.17
N HIS A 314 18.53 17.15 0.00
CA HIS A 314 17.72 17.84 1.01
C HIS A 314 16.40 17.09 1.27
N GLY A 315 16.05 16.93 2.55
CA GLY A 315 14.80 16.28 2.96
C GLY A 315 14.81 14.74 2.88
N GLU A 316 15.97 14.11 2.58
CA GLU A 316 16.13 12.66 2.61
C GLU A 316 16.69 12.19 3.96
N LYS A 317 16.12 11.09 4.49
CA LYS A 317 16.61 10.41 5.70
C LYS A 317 17.56 9.27 5.33
N LEU A 318 18.56 8.99 6.16
CA LEU A 318 19.42 7.82 6.01
C LEU A 318 18.64 6.51 6.22
N TYR A 319 17.62 6.53 7.07
CA TYR A 319 16.72 5.40 7.30
C TYR A 319 15.29 5.90 7.52
N GLU A 320 14.31 5.03 7.29
CA GLU A 320 12.90 5.34 7.53
C GLU A 320 12.42 4.69 8.83
N THR A 321 11.47 5.35 9.48
CA THR A 321 10.81 4.88 10.70
C THR A 321 9.35 4.54 10.39
N LEU A 322 8.92 3.34 10.74
CA LEU A 322 7.52 2.93 10.60
C LEU A 322 6.74 3.05 11.91
N VAL A 323 7.38 2.78 13.05
CA VAL A 323 6.79 2.95 14.37
C VAL A 323 7.74 3.76 15.23
N THR A 324 7.24 4.87 15.80
CA THR A 324 8.04 5.71 16.70
C THR A 324 8.26 5.02 18.06
N GLN A 325 9.23 5.47 18.81
CA GLN A 325 9.50 4.97 20.17
C GLN A 325 8.27 5.05 21.08
N GLU A 326 7.53 6.16 21.02
CA GLU A 326 6.29 6.33 21.79
C GLU A 326 5.16 5.39 21.35
N GLU A 327 5.06 5.12 20.05
CA GLU A 327 4.08 4.19 19.49
C GLU A 327 4.41 2.74 19.86
N MET A 328 5.69 2.35 19.89
CA MET A 328 6.13 0.99 20.26
C MET A 328 5.68 0.55 21.64
N ILE A 329 5.51 1.48 22.58
CA ILE A 329 5.01 1.17 23.92
C ILE A 329 3.57 0.64 23.89
N ARG A 330 2.79 1.08 22.91
CA ARG A 330 1.38 0.71 22.70
C ARG A 330 1.19 -0.27 21.56
N ALA A 331 2.26 -0.63 20.88
CA ALA A 331 2.21 -1.54 19.75
C ALA A 331 1.95 -2.97 20.24
N VAL A 332 0.99 -3.61 19.60
CA VAL A 332 0.69 -5.03 19.76
C VAL A 332 1.26 -5.76 18.56
N ASP A 333 2.03 -6.81 18.81
CA ASP A 333 2.54 -7.68 17.75
C ASP A 333 1.44 -8.61 17.23
N CYS A 334 1.10 -8.46 15.96
CA CYS A 334 0.09 -9.25 15.25
C CYS A 334 0.74 -10.12 14.14
N GLY A 335 1.93 -10.67 14.38
CA GLY A 335 2.65 -11.47 13.39
C GLY A 335 3.29 -10.61 12.30
N ASN A 336 2.70 -10.53 11.12
CA ASN A 336 3.22 -9.72 10.01
C ASN A 336 2.98 -8.21 10.18
N PHE A 337 2.22 -7.81 11.20
CA PHE A 337 1.81 -6.42 11.42
C PHE A 337 2.07 -5.99 12.87
N PHE A 338 2.23 -4.69 13.08
CA PHE A 338 2.00 -4.07 14.38
C PHE A 338 0.64 -3.39 14.36
N ARG A 339 -0.13 -3.56 15.43
CA ARG A 339 -1.32 -2.76 15.74
C ARG A 339 -0.95 -1.74 16.81
N ILE A 340 -1.05 -0.47 16.49
CA ILE A 340 -0.85 0.63 17.43
C ILE A 340 -2.21 1.11 17.86
N VAL A 341 -2.57 0.80 19.10
CA VAL A 341 -3.86 1.14 19.68
C VAL A 341 -3.97 2.66 19.85
N ALA A 342 -5.15 3.20 19.55
CA ALA A 342 -5.41 4.62 19.69
C ALA A 342 -5.15 5.11 21.13
N ASP A 343 -4.67 6.34 21.23
CA ASP A 343 -4.56 7.02 22.52
C ASP A 343 -5.92 7.60 22.89
N ASN A 344 -6.62 6.93 23.78
CA ASN A 344 -7.99 7.29 24.19
C ASN A 344 -8.03 8.21 25.45
N ARG A 345 -6.91 8.85 25.78
CA ARG A 345 -6.89 9.83 26.89
C ARG A 345 -7.74 11.04 26.53
N ASP A 346 -8.49 11.57 27.52
CA ASP A 346 -9.23 12.81 27.36
C ASP A 346 -8.42 14.04 27.80
N LEU A 347 -8.97 15.25 27.63
CA LEU A 347 -8.29 16.51 27.99
C LEU A 347 -8.16 16.74 29.50
N ASN A 348 -8.92 16.03 30.33
CA ASN A 348 -8.90 16.17 31.80
C ASN A 348 -7.84 15.27 32.45
N TYR A 349 -6.64 15.23 31.90
CA TYR A 349 -5.60 14.33 32.38
C TYR A 349 -4.52 15.03 33.24
N ASP A 350 -4.84 15.34 34.46
CA ASP A 350 -3.87 15.84 35.45
C ASP A 350 -2.64 14.94 35.60
N LYS A 351 -2.82 13.64 35.36
CA LYS A 351 -1.76 12.63 35.45
C LYS A 351 -0.73 12.72 34.30
N TYR A 352 -0.98 13.43 33.24
CA TYR A 352 -0.11 13.48 32.09
C TYR A 352 1.15 14.32 32.32
N PHE A 353 1.03 15.37 33.12
CA PHE A 353 2.14 16.27 33.43
C PHE A 353 2.89 15.88 34.71
N SER A 354 2.36 15.00 35.52
CA SER A 354 2.92 14.67 36.84
C SER A 354 3.74 13.38 36.88
N LYS A 355 3.59 12.46 35.92
CA LYS A 355 4.34 11.20 35.88
C LYS A 355 4.74 10.84 34.48
N GLY A 356 6.05 10.89 34.17
CA GLY A 356 6.63 10.35 32.93
C GLY A 356 6.45 8.82 32.85
N ASN A 357 6.53 8.28 31.66
CA ASN A 357 6.49 6.83 31.43
C ASN A 357 7.91 6.28 31.31
N LYS A 358 8.40 5.62 32.35
CA LYS A 358 9.74 4.98 32.36
C LYS A 358 9.93 3.91 31.28
N LYS A 359 8.86 3.39 30.67
CA LYS A 359 8.96 2.46 29.54
C LYS A 359 9.42 3.13 28.26
N LEU A 360 9.29 4.47 28.15
CA LEU A 360 9.81 5.23 27.01
C LEU A 360 11.33 5.12 26.88
N ASP A 361 12.04 5.10 27.99
CA ASP A 361 13.50 5.06 28.00
C ASP A 361 14.07 3.71 27.53
N LEU A 362 13.22 2.67 27.43
CA LEU A 362 13.60 1.29 27.10
C LEU A 362 13.08 0.80 25.75
N ALA A 363 12.20 1.57 25.10
CA ALA A 363 11.61 1.18 23.82
C ALA A 363 12.44 1.71 22.65
N ASP A 364 12.71 0.86 21.66
CA ASP A 364 13.31 1.27 20.40
C ASP A 364 12.23 1.50 19.33
N SER A 365 12.45 2.51 18.47
CA SER A 365 11.59 2.69 17.29
C SER A 365 11.80 1.56 16.27
N TYR A 366 10.78 1.19 15.52
CA TYR A 366 10.89 0.24 14.40
C TYR A 366 11.31 0.98 13.13
N THR A 367 12.49 0.68 12.65
CA THR A 367 13.16 1.40 11.55
C THR A 367 13.67 0.44 10.48
N SER A 368 13.97 0.98 9.29
CA SER A 368 14.64 0.23 8.23
C SER A 368 16.09 -0.16 8.58
N HIS A 369 16.65 0.36 9.68
CA HIS A 369 17.97 -0.03 10.19
C HIS A 369 17.92 -1.27 11.10
N ASN A 370 16.85 -1.47 11.87
CA ASN A 370 16.73 -2.54 12.88
C ASN A 370 15.72 -3.65 12.51
N THR A 371 15.32 -3.73 11.25
CA THR A 371 14.53 -4.85 10.72
C THR A 371 15.41 -5.87 9.99
N GLY A 372 14.83 -7.00 9.57
CA GLY A 372 15.53 -8.00 8.76
C GLY A 372 16.10 -7.39 7.48
N ARG A 373 17.40 -7.63 7.22
CA ARG A 373 18.10 -7.07 6.06
C ARG A 373 18.16 -8.09 4.93
N LEU A 374 17.82 -7.64 3.73
CA LEU A 374 18.01 -8.40 2.50
C LEU A 374 19.44 -8.18 1.99
N ASP A 375 20.07 -9.26 1.57
CA ASP A 375 21.24 -9.26 0.70
C ASP A 375 20.85 -9.15 -0.78
N VAL A 376 21.81 -9.17 -1.69
CA VAL A 376 21.55 -9.07 -3.12
C VAL A 376 20.66 -10.22 -3.61
N GLU A 377 20.88 -11.45 -3.16
CA GLU A 377 20.07 -12.60 -3.57
C GLU A 377 18.64 -12.53 -3.03
N GLY A 378 18.45 -12.15 -1.78
CA GLY A 378 17.15 -11.88 -1.19
C GLY A 378 16.39 -10.77 -1.92
N MET A 379 17.12 -9.69 -2.29
CA MET A 379 16.58 -8.58 -3.06
C MET A 379 16.17 -9.03 -4.48
N LYS A 380 16.97 -9.82 -5.16
CA LYS A 380 16.64 -10.41 -6.47
C LYS A 380 15.39 -11.27 -6.40
N LYS A 381 15.26 -12.11 -5.36
CA LYS A 381 14.05 -12.94 -5.17
C LYS A 381 12.80 -12.05 -5.01
N LEU A 382 12.90 -10.95 -4.27
CA LEU A 382 11.79 -10.03 -4.06
C LEU A 382 11.46 -9.25 -5.34
N LEU A 383 12.47 -8.75 -6.07
CA LEU A 383 12.29 -8.04 -7.35
C LEU A 383 11.65 -8.93 -8.43
N LYS A 384 11.97 -10.23 -8.46
CA LYS A 384 11.35 -11.18 -9.39
C LYS A 384 9.85 -11.39 -9.16
N LYS A 385 9.32 -11.03 -8.00
CA LYS A 385 7.86 -11.00 -7.75
C LYS A 385 7.19 -9.82 -8.45
N LEU A 386 7.96 -8.80 -8.84
CA LEU A 386 7.44 -7.63 -9.55
C LEU A 386 7.35 -7.94 -11.05
N GLU A 387 6.29 -7.49 -11.69
CA GLU A 387 6.05 -7.66 -13.13
C GLU A 387 7.20 -7.11 -14.00
N LEU A 388 7.92 -6.10 -13.53
CA LEU A 388 9.03 -5.44 -14.23
C LEU A 388 10.23 -6.36 -14.54
N PHE A 389 10.38 -7.48 -13.84
CA PHE A 389 11.53 -8.37 -13.97
C PHE A 389 11.18 -9.80 -14.41
N GLY A 390 9.95 -10.09 -14.77
CA GLY A 390 9.55 -11.46 -15.11
C GLY A 390 8.17 -11.64 -15.73
N GLY A 391 7.42 -10.59 -15.99
CA GLY A 391 6.10 -10.65 -16.59
C GLY A 391 5.90 -9.57 -17.66
N GLU A 392 5.01 -9.78 -18.60
CA GLU A 392 4.56 -8.78 -19.55
C GLU A 392 4.12 -7.53 -18.79
N VAL A 393 4.72 -6.38 -19.17
CA VAL A 393 4.40 -5.06 -18.63
C VAL A 393 2.93 -4.78 -18.89
N LYS A 394 2.11 -4.88 -17.86
CA LYS A 394 0.81 -4.20 -17.88
C LYS A 394 1.09 -2.71 -17.78
N GLN A 395 1.08 -2.02 -18.92
CA GLN A 395 1.19 -0.56 -18.96
C GLN A 395 -0.03 0.04 -18.26
N HIS A 396 0.11 0.34 -17.00
CA HIS A 396 -0.76 1.27 -16.27
C HIS A 396 -0.17 2.67 -16.40
N ASP A 397 -0.21 3.24 -17.61
CA ASP A 397 0.14 4.63 -17.86
C ASP A 397 -0.89 5.62 -17.31
#